data_acf499036c8adc0c56d1a3dee5250672
#
_entry.id   acf499036c8adc0c56d1a3dee5250672
#
_cell.length_a   1.000
_cell.length_b   1.000
_cell.length_c   1.000
_cell.angle_alpha   90.00
_cell.angle_beta   90.00
_cell.angle_gamma   90.00
#
_symmetry.space_group_name_H-M   'P 1'
#
loop_
_entity.id
_entity.type
_entity.pdbx_description
1 polymer ?
#
loop_
_entity_poly.entity_id
_entity_poly.type
_entity_poly.pdbx_seq_one_letter_code
_entity_poly.pdbx_strand_id
1 'polypeptide(L)'
;MNKYEIAQKIEKFAPLETQEKWDCSGWGVNNNKEEVNKILFALTITDKIIRQAREKGCDMIISHHPLFYVPPEWKDINIYCAHTNLDKAESGTTDRLIKELGFTKSESYEFVRIVKLEKPIYVEDLKQKLSKISPNLRYINNYDIKQINSIGFCAGSGSEFINETNTDAFVTGDLKFHTALDCKQVVFDIGHFESEIFAPKILKDITGVGEKGVIADEKSPFI
;
A
#
# COMPACT_ATOMS: atom_id res chain seq x y z
N MET A 1 2.52 -18.54 -18.74
CA MET A 1 3.44 -18.22 -17.64
C MET A 1 3.04 -19.09 -16.47
N ASN A 2 4.00 -19.76 -15.83
CA ASN A 2 3.68 -20.58 -14.66
C ASN A 2 3.35 -19.68 -13.45
N LYS A 3 2.21 -19.90 -12.81
CA LYS A 3 1.73 -19.09 -11.69
C LYS A 3 2.62 -19.18 -10.45
N TYR A 4 3.29 -20.32 -10.24
CA TYR A 4 4.20 -20.53 -9.11
C TYR A 4 5.50 -19.74 -9.29
N GLU A 5 6.02 -19.65 -10.54
CA GLU A 5 7.18 -18.81 -10.81
C GLU A 5 6.88 -17.32 -10.59
N ILE A 6 5.63 -16.90 -10.87
CA ILE A 6 5.17 -15.55 -10.60
C ILE A 6 5.10 -15.28 -9.10
N ALA A 7 4.49 -16.21 -8.32
CA ALA A 7 4.43 -16.12 -6.86
C ALA A 7 5.83 -16.07 -6.24
N GLN A 8 6.75 -16.95 -6.69
CA GLN A 8 8.14 -16.96 -6.20
C GLN A 8 8.88 -15.62 -6.41
N LYS A 9 8.60 -14.89 -7.50
CA LYS A 9 9.20 -13.56 -7.69
C LYS A 9 8.70 -12.57 -6.66
N ILE A 10 7.41 -12.64 -6.29
CA ILE A 10 6.83 -11.80 -5.26
C ILE A 10 7.41 -12.19 -3.90
N GLU A 11 7.47 -13.48 -3.59
CA GLU A 11 8.03 -14.00 -2.33
C GLU A 11 9.52 -13.71 -2.16
N LYS A 12 10.28 -13.67 -3.25
CA LYS A 12 11.68 -13.24 -3.23
C LYS A 12 11.84 -11.77 -2.86
N PHE A 13 10.90 -10.91 -3.27
CA PHE A 13 10.90 -9.48 -2.97
C PHE A 13 10.31 -9.20 -1.57
N ALA A 14 9.22 -9.86 -1.24
CA ALA A 14 8.46 -9.72 -0.01
C ALA A 14 8.18 -11.11 0.58
N PRO A 15 9.12 -11.68 1.38
CA PRO A 15 9.02 -13.04 1.90
C PRO A 15 7.79 -13.23 2.78
N LEU A 16 7.06 -14.35 2.60
CA LEU A 16 5.84 -14.64 3.34
C LEU A 16 6.06 -14.73 4.87
N GLU A 17 7.23 -15.14 5.31
CA GLU A 17 7.59 -15.22 6.73
C GLU A 17 7.67 -13.85 7.42
N THR A 18 7.71 -12.75 6.65
CA THR A 18 7.74 -11.38 7.20
C THR A 18 6.34 -10.82 7.45
N GLN A 19 5.28 -11.49 6.99
CA GLN A 19 3.91 -11.04 7.22
C GLN A 19 3.54 -11.04 8.70
N GLU A 20 2.55 -10.23 9.07
CA GLU A 20 1.99 -10.24 10.41
C GLU A 20 1.30 -11.58 10.70
N LYS A 21 1.28 -11.99 11.99
CA LYS A 21 0.71 -13.28 12.41
C LYS A 21 -0.78 -13.44 12.12
N TRP A 22 -1.51 -12.34 12.04
CA TRP A 22 -2.94 -12.30 11.74
C TRP A 22 -3.22 -12.23 10.23
N ASP A 23 -2.20 -11.94 9.42
CA ASP A 23 -2.31 -11.77 7.98
C ASP A 23 -2.46 -13.10 7.25
N CYS A 24 -2.92 -13.05 6.00
CA CYS A 24 -3.07 -14.20 5.13
C CYS A 24 -2.54 -13.91 3.71
N SER A 25 -1.33 -13.33 3.62
CA SER A 25 -0.60 -13.21 2.36
C SER A 25 -0.33 -14.59 1.73
N GLY A 26 -0.23 -14.65 0.41
CA GLY A 26 -0.06 -15.88 -0.35
C GLY A 26 -1.29 -16.23 -1.19
N TRP A 27 -1.55 -17.52 -1.35
CA TRP A 27 -2.65 -18.00 -2.19
C TRP A 27 -4.02 -17.87 -1.51
N GLY A 28 -4.87 -16.98 -2.02
CA GLY A 28 -6.30 -16.95 -1.70
C GLY A 28 -7.08 -18.00 -2.50
N VAL A 29 -6.75 -18.14 -3.81
CA VAL A 29 -7.26 -19.21 -4.67
C VAL A 29 -6.11 -19.82 -5.45
N ASN A 30 -5.89 -21.10 -5.28
CA ASN A 30 -4.91 -21.90 -6.03
C ASN A 30 -5.63 -23.03 -6.76
N ASN A 31 -6.23 -22.73 -7.91
CA ASN A 31 -6.95 -23.72 -8.71
C ASN A 31 -6.00 -24.55 -9.58
N ASN A 32 -6.52 -25.55 -10.32
CA ASN A 32 -5.73 -26.49 -11.11
C ASN A 32 -5.10 -25.89 -12.38
N LYS A 33 -5.39 -24.62 -12.72
CA LYS A 33 -4.82 -23.94 -13.88
C LYS A 33 -3.45 -23.36 -13.51
N GLU A 34 -2.38 -24.08 -13.83
CA GLU A 34 -1.01 -23.66 -13.52
C GLU A 34 -0.48 -22.60 -14.49
N GLU A 35 -0.84 -22.72 -15.79
CA GLU A 35 -0.45 -21.76 -16.80
C GLU A 35 -1.44 -20.60 -16.87
N VAL A 36 -0.94 -19.40 -16.71
CA VAL A 36 -1.71 -18.14 -16.81
C VAL A 36 -1.23 -17.31 -18.01
N ASN A 37 -2.17 -16.72 -18.74
CA ASN A 37 -1.90 -15.94 -19.93
C ASN A 37 -1.88 -14.43 -19.60
N LYS A 38 -2.78 -14.02 -18.71
CA LYS A 38 -2.98 -12.61 -18.36
C LYS A 38 -3.31 -12.44 -16.88
N ILE A 39 -2.78 -11.39 -16.28
CA ILE A 39 -2.88 -11.12 -14.84
C ILE A 39 -3.47 -9.73 -14.63
N LEU A 40 -4.45 -9.63 -13.73
CA LEU A 40 -4.95 -8.36 -13.20
C LEU A 40 -4.25 -8.05 -11.87
N PHE A 41 -3.66 -6.85 -11.76
CA PHE A 41 -3.08 -6.35 -10.52
C PHE A 41 -4.04 -5.36 -9.89
N ALA A 42 -4.40 -5.58 -8.62
CA ALA A 42 -5.38 -4.79 -7.89
C ALA A 42 -4.88 -4.42 -6.49
N LEU A 43 -5.42 -3.35 -5.93
CA LEU A 43 -5.24 -3.04 -4.51
C LEU A 43 -6.15 -3.95 -3.68
N THR A 44 -7.46 -3.94 -3.98
CA THR A 44 -8.47 -4.68 -3.21
C THR A 44 -9.38 -5.48 -4.14
N ILE A 45 -9.55 -6.78 -3.85
CA ILE A 45 -10.46 -7.62 -4.64
C ILE A 45 -11.91 -7.40 -4.19
N THR A 46 -12.74 -7.02 -5.13
CA THR A 46 -14.18 -6.85 -5.01
C THR A 46 -14.90 -7.53 -6.18
N ASP A 47 -16.23 -7.64 -6.12
CA ASP A 47 -17.03 -8.10 -7.28
C ASP A 47 -16.72 -7.33 -8.56
N LYS A 48 -16.46 -6.02 -8.45
CA LYS A 48 -16.08 -5.18 -9.58
C LYS A 48 -14.74 -5.63 -10.18
N ILE A 49 -13.77 -5.95 -9.34
CA ILE A 49 -12.44 -6.39 -9.76
C ILE A 49 -12.50 -7.80 -10.38
N ILE A 50 -13.28 -8.70 -9.82
CA ILE A 50 -13.53 -10.03 -10.42
C ILE A 50 -14.17 -9.89 -11.81
N ARG A 51 -15.16 -9.02 -11.97
CA ARG A 51 -15.75 -8.73 -13.30
C ARG A 51 -14.72 -8.17 -14.28
N GLN A 52 -13.91 -7.19 -13.85
CA GLN A 52 -12.83 -6.67 -14.71
C GLN A 52 -11.85 -7.76 -15.14
N ALA A 53 -11.48 -8.67 -14.24
CA ALA A 53 -10.58 -9.78 -14.57
C ALA A 53 -11.18 -10.67 -15.66
N ARG A 54 -12.46 -11.05 -15.53
CA ARG A 54 -13.18 -11.86 -16.51
C ARG A 54 -13.34 -11.16 -17.86
N GLU A 55 -13.77 -9.90 -17.86
CA GLU A 55 -13.93 -9.08 -19.08
C GLU A 55 -12.61 -8.89 -19.84
N LYS A 56 -11.50 -8.77 -19.12
CA LYS A 56 -10.17 -8.62 -19.70
C LYS A 56 -9.50 -9.95 -20.04
N GLY A 57 -10.14 -11.09 -19.75
CA GLY A 57 -9.60 -12.43 -19.97
C GLY A 57 -8.39 -12.74 -19.09
N CYS A 58 -8.38 -12.27 -17.85
CA CYS A 58 -7.32 -12.56 -16.89
C CYS A 58 -7.57 -13.91 -16.21
N ASP A 59 -6.52 -14.73 -16.12
CA ASP A 59 -6.53 -16.05 -15.48
C ASP A 59 -6.12 -15.99 -14.01
N MET A 60 -5.54 -14.86 -13.60
CA MET A 60 -5.03 -14.66 -12.25
C MET A 60 -5.24 -13.21 -11.84
N ILE A 61 -5.49 -13.01 -10.54
CA ILE A 61 -5.46 -11.70 -9.90
C ILE A 61 -4.33 -11.72 -8.87
N ILE A 62 -3.55 -10.67 -8.84
CA ILE A 62 -2.57 -10.42 -7.78
C ILE A 62 -2.99 -9.14 -7.08
N SER A 63 -3.28 -9.23 -5.78
CA SER A 63 -3.75 -8.10 -4.98
C SER A 63 -2.77 -7.76 -3.85
N HIS A 64 -2.93 -6.54 -3.33
CA HIS A 64 -2.29 -6.16 -2.09
C HIS A 64 -3.13 -6.64 -0.90
N HIS A 65 -4.38 -6.21 -0.79
CA HIS A 65 -5.24 -6.63 0.31
C HIS A 65 -5.64 -8.09 0.19
N PRO A 66 -5.56 -8.87 1.30
CA PRO A 66 -5.91 -10.29 1.31
C PRO A 66 -7.42 -10.51 1.37
N LEU A 67 -7.81 -11.74 1.05
CA LEU A 67 -9.16 -12.22 1.22
C LEU A 67 -9.23 -13.15 2.44
N PHE A 68 -9.89 -12.71 3.51
CA PHE A 68 -10.18 -13.56 4.68
C PHE A 68 -11.31 -14.57 4.40
N TYR A 69 -12.09 -14.34 3.35
CA TYR A 69 -13.11 -15.24 2.83
C TYR A 69 -13.13 -15.16 1.30
N VAL A 70 -13.20 -16.30 0.65
CA VAL A 70 -13.29 -16.42 -0.81
C VAL A 70 -14.66 -16.94 -1.19
N PRO A 71 -15.50 -16.15 -1.88
CA PRO A 71 -16.76 -16.63 -2.43
C PRO A 71 -16.54 -17.82 -3.37
N PRO A 72 -17.37 -18.89 -3.32
CA PRO A 72 -17.21 -20.05 -4.17
C PRO A 72 -17.17 -19.73 -5.68
N GLU A 73 -17.90 -18.73 -6.12
CA GLU A 73 -17.99 -18.26 -7.50
C GLU A 73 -16.72 -17.54 -8.00
N TRP A 74 -15.74 -17.27 -7.14
CA TRP A 74 -14.45 -16.65 -7.52
C TRP A 74 -13.34 -17.69 -7.72
N LYS A 75 -13.60 -18.98 -7.41
CA LYS A 75 -12.58 -20.03 -7.43
C LYS A 75 -12.13 -20.45 -8.85
N ASP A 76 -12.77 -19.92 -9.89
CA ASP A 76 -12.39 -20.09 -11.29
C ASP A 76 -11.14 -19.27 -11.67
N ILE A 77 -10.79 -18.23 -10.90
CA ILE A 77 -9.63 -17.37 -11.11
C ILE A 77 -8.59 -17.64 -10.01
N ASN A 78 -7.32 -17.80 -10.38
CA ASN A 78 -6.24 -17.83 -9.39
C ASN A 78 -6.11 -16.48 -8.68
N ILE A 79 -5.94 -16.50 -7.36
CA ILE A 79 -5.79 -15.27 -6.56
C ILE A 79 -4.57 -15.41 -5.66
N TYR A 80 -3.67 -14.47 -5.76
CA TYR A 80 -2.48 -14.34 -4.91
C TYR A 80 -2.43 -12.96 -4.26
N CYS A 81 -1.96 -12.88 -3.03
CA CYS A 81 -1.90 -11.65 -2.26
C CYS A 81 -0.49 -11.42 -1.68
N ALA A 82 -0.04 -10.17 -1.66
CA ALA A 82 1.11 -9.72 -0.90
C ALA A 82 0.72 -8.44 -0.15
N HIS A 83 0.52 -8.56 1.14
CA HIS A 83 -0.03 -7.53 2.03
C HIS A 83 1.03 -7.01 3.00
N THR A 84 0.98 -7.36 4.27
CA THR A 84 1.92 -6.83 5.28
C THR A 84 3.37 -7.21 5.02
N ASN A 85 3.63 -8.31 4.34
CA ASN A 85 4.97 -8.66 3.86
C ASN A 85 5.48 -7.66 2.78
N LEU A 86 4.59 -7.16 1.91
CA LEU A 86 4.94 -6.12 0.93
C LEU A 86 5.16 -4.76 1.61
N ASP A 87 4.38 -4.45 2.65
CA ASP A 87 4.51 -3.20 3.40
C ASP A 87 5.85 -3.13 4.15
N LYS A 88 6.30 -4.25 4.70
CA LYS A 88 7.62 -4.37 5.37
C LYS A 88 8.79 -4.40 4.40
N ALA A 89 8.57 -4.83 3.18
CA ALA A 89 9.64 -5.00 2.20
C ALA A 89 10.37 -3.68 1.90
N GLU A 90 11.67 -3.78 1.67
CA GLU A 90 12.45 -2.68 1.10
C GLU A 90 11.91 -2.36 -0.31
N SER A 91 11.68 -1.09 -0.60
CA SER A 91 11.00 -0.63 -1.82
C SER A 91 9.52 -1.07 -1.94
N GLY A 92 8.88 -1.43 -0.83
CA GLY A 92 7.45 -1.75 -0.73
C GLY A 92 6.54 -0.52 -0.77
N THR A 93 5.35 -0.66 -0.20
CA THR A 93 4.27 0.35 -0.31
C THR A 93 4.67 1.71 0.24
N THR A 94 5.18 1.79 1.47
CA THR A 94 5.60 3.06 2.10
C THR A 94 6.79 3.68 1.38
N ASP A 95 7.78 2.90 0.96
CA ASP A 95 8.92 3.40 0.18
C ASP A 95 8.46 3.98 -1.16
N ARG A 96 7.47 3.35 -1.80
CA ARG A 96 6.89 3.84 -3.05
C ARG A 96 6.16 5.16 -2.85
N LEU A 97 5.35 5.29 -1.80
CA LEU A 97 4.67 6.54 -1.44
C LEU A 97 5.67 7.69 -1.28
N ILE A 98 6.75 7.46 -0.53
CA ILE A 98 7.83 8.45 -0.32
C ILE A 98 8.43 8.89 -1.65
N LYS A 99 8.72 7.94 -2.55
CA LYS A 99 9.28 8.20 -3.87
C LYS A 99 8.33 9.03 -4.75
N GLU A 100 7.03 8.70 -4.76
CA GLU A 100 6.03 9.46 -5.53
C GLU A 100 5.88 10.90 -5.02
N LEU A 101 6.12 11.12 -3.74
CA LEU A 101 6.16 12.45 -3.14
C LEU A 101 7.50 13.18 -3.36
N GLY A 102 8.48 12.53 -4.00
CA GLY A 102 9.79 13.11 -4.29
C GLY A 102 10.68 13.28 -3.07
N PHE A 103 10.51 12.44 -2.05
CA PHE A 103 11.40 12.35 -0.90
C PHE A 103 12.35 11.16 -1.00
N THR A 104 13.39 11.19 -0.17
CA THR A 104 14.33 10.08 0.01
C THR A 104 14.26 9.59 1.45
N LYS A 105 14.05 8.29 1.62
CA LYS A 105 14.03 7.64 2.93
C LYS A 105 15.42 7.71 3.59
N SER A 106 15.43 7.99 4.89
CA SER A 106 16.64 7.99 5.73
C SER A 106 16.75 6.74 6.58
N GLU A 107 15.64 6.29 7.17
CA GLU A 107 15.58 5.16 8.12
C GLU A 107 14.33 4.33 7.90
N SER A 108 14.38 3.06 8.31
CA SER A 108 13.24 2.13 8.30
C SER A 108 13.04 1.52 9.68
N TYR A 109 11.80 1.43 10.13
CA TYR A 109 11.41 0.75 11.35
C TYR A 109 10.05 0.08 11.13
N GLU A 110 10.02 -1.25 11.16
CA GLU A 110 8.81 -2.05 10.86
C GLU A 110 8.11 -1.56 9.56
N PHE A 111 6.90 -1.05 9.68
CA PHE A 111 6.13 -0.46 8.57
C PHE A 111 6.48 1.00 8.28
N VAL A 112 7.16 1.66 9.21
CA VAL A 112 7.45 3.09 9.12
C VAL A 112 8.74 3.34 8.35
N ARG A 113 8.73 4.38 7.54
CA ARG A 113 9.90 4.96 6.90
C ARG A 113 10.06 6.40 7.36
N ILE A 114 11.26 6.77 7.72
CA ILE A 114 11.56 8.13 8.20
C ILE A 114 12.34 8.87 7.11
N VAL A 115 11.90 10.10 6.86
CA VAL A 115 12.57 11.05 5.99
C VAL A 115 13.13 12.17 6.87
N LYS A 116 14.45 12.34 6.89
CA LYS A 116 15.14 13.50 7.46
C LYS A 116 15.37 14.51 6.34
N LEU A 117 14.88 15.72 6.52
CA LEU A 117 14.99 16.78 5.52
C LEU A 117 16.33 17.50 5.65
N GLU A 118 16.97 17.79 4.53
CA GLU A 118 18.22 18.60 4.52
C GLU A 118 17.98 20.03 5.01
N LYS A 119 16.79 20.56 4.76
CA LYS A 119 16.33 21.88 5.22
C LYS A 119 14.90 21.76 5.73
N PRO A 120 14.54 22.49 6.78
CA PRO A 120 13.16 22.53 7.25
C PRO A 120 12.22 22.99 6.14
N ILE A 121 11.03 22.41 6.09
CA ILE A 121 9.95 22.87 5.22
C ILE A 121 8.76 23.33 6.07
N TYR A 122 7.92 24.22 5.53
CA TYR A 122 6.69 24.59 6.21
C TYR A 122 5.67 23.47 6.15
N VAL A 123 4.85 23.36 7.19
CA VAL A 123 3.72 22.41 7.26
C VAL A 123 2.79 22.56 6.05
N GLU A 124 2.57 23.81 5.62
CA GLU A 124 1.70 24.10 4.47
C GLU A 124 2.29 23.61 3.14
N ASP A 125 3.63 23.63 2.98
CA ASP A 125 4.29 23.10 1.79
C ASP A 125 4.10 21.57 1.69
N LEU A 126 4.24 20.86 2.84
CA LEU A 126 3.96 19.42 2.87
C LEU A 126 2.48 19.14 2.57
N LYS A 127 1.57 19.89 3.17
CA LYS A 127 0.14 19.78 2.89
C LYS A 127 -0.20 19.95 1.41
N GLN A 128 0.35 20.98 0.75
CA GLN A 128 0.17 21.19 -0.69
C GLN A 128 0.71 20.02 -1.53
N LYS A 129 1.84 19.46 -1.12
CA LYS A 129 2.42 18.29 -1.79
C LYS A 129 1.52 17.07 -1.65
N LEU A 130 1.01 16.78 -0.46
CA LEU A 130 0.11 15.66 -0.17
C LEU A 130 -1.27 15.81 -0.83
N SER A 131 -1.79 17.03 -0.94
CA SER A 131 -3.09 17.31 -1.60
C SER A 131 -3.10 16.95 -3.09
N LYS A 132 -1.93 16.77 -3.73
CA LYS A 132 -1.85 16.31 -5.12
C LYS A 132 -2.20 14.84 -5.30
N ILE A 133 -2.01 14.03 -4.27
CA ILE A 133 -2.31 12.60 -4.27
C ILE A 133 -3.56 12.25 -3.46
N SER A 134 -3.95 13.11 -2.53
CA SER A 134 -5.11 12.92 -1.66
C SER A 134 -6.05 14.13 -1.73
N PRO A 135 -7.11 14.07 -2.56
CA PRO A 135 -8.10 15.15 -2.66
C PRO A 135 -8.85 15.43 -1.36
N ASN A 136 -9.01 14.39 -0.52
CA ASN A 136 -9.75 14.43 0.74
C ASN A 136 -8.81 14.47 1.96
N LEU A 137 -7.60 15.00 1.79
CA LEU A 137 -6.61 15.15 2.84
C LEU A 137 -7.18 15.77 4.10
N ARG A 138 -7.03 15.10 5.23
CA ARG A 138 -7.26 15.63 6.57
C ARG A 138 -5.93 15.78 7.28
N TYR A 139 -5.80 16.74 8.17
CA TYR A 139 -4.61 16.86 9.00
C TYR A 139 -4.91 17.50 10.35
N ILE A 140 -4.04 17.27 11.30
CA ILE A 140 -4.07 17.83 12.64
C ILE A 140 -2.72 18.45 12.97
N ASN A 141 -2.76 19.53 13.77
CA ASN A 141 -1.58 20.23 14.26
C ASN A 141 -1.92 20.85 15.62
N ASN A 142 -1.97 19.99 16.65
CA ASN A 142 -2.41 20.37 18.00
C ASN A 142 -1.50 21.39 18.68
N TYR A 143 -0.24 21.52 18.25
CA TYR A 143 0.78 22.35 18.87
C TYR A 143 1.23 23.53 18.01
N ASP A 144 0.50 23.82 16.93
CA ASP A 144 0.79 24.94 16.02
C ASP A 144 2.22 24.95 15.45
N ILE A 145 2.74 23.75 15.14
CA ILE A 145 4.05 23.55 14.51
C ILE A 145 4.03 24.22 13.13
N LYS A 146 5.03 25.02 12.84
CA LYS A 146 5.13 25.77 11.56
C LYS A 146 6.10 25.13 10.58
N GLN A 147 7.20 24.55 11.09
CA GLN A 147 8.25 23.95 10.28
C GLN A 147 8.56 22.54 10.77
N ILE A 148 8.93 21.67 9.86
CA ILE A 148 9.25 20.26 10.10
C ILE A 148 10.61 19.93 9.48
N ASN A 149 11.40 19.10 10.18
CA ASN A 149 12.72 18.62 9.77
C ASN A 149 12.69 17.12 9.47
N SER A 150 11.67 16.43 9.97
CA SER A 150 11.53 14.98 9.84
C SER A 150 10.09 14.57 9.64
N ILE A 151 9.88 13.53 8.83
CA ILE A 151 8.55 13.01 8.48
C ILE A 151 8.59 11.49 8.62
N GLY A 152 7.69 10.94 9.44
CA GLY A 152 7.37 9.52 9.45
C GLY A 152 6.30 9.23 8.37
N PHE A 153 6.44 8.12 7.68
CA PHE A 153 5.48 7.63 6.69
C PHE A 153 5.09 6.20 7.02
N CYS A 154 3.79 5.90 6.95
CA CYS A 154 3.26 4.55 6.96
C CYS A 154 2.07 4.49 6.01
N ALA A 155 2.19 3.77 4.91
CA ALA A 155 1.07 3.53 4.01
C ALA A 155 0.00 2.68 4.72
N GLY A 156 -1.26 2.81 4.32
CA GLY A 156 -2.38 2.14 4.96
C GLY A 156 -2.70 2.72 6.35
N SER A 157 -3.05 1.88 7.31
CA SER A 157 -3.48 2.26 8.66
C SER A 157 -2.31 2.28 9.65
N GLY A 158 -1.58 3.38 9.73
CA GLY A 158 -0.39 3.55 10.58
C GLY A 158 -0.61 4.33 11.89
N SER A 159 -1.85 4.49 12.34
CA SER A 159 -2.17 5.30 13.54
C SER A 159 -1.44 4.85 14.82
N GLU A 160 -1.12 3.58 14.96
CA GLU A 160 -0.42 3.01 16.11
C GLU A 160 1.05 3.41 16.19
N PHE A 161 1.68 3.67 15.05
CA PHE A 161 3.11 4.02 14.99
C PHE A 161 3.41 5.50 15.23
N ILE A 162 2.40 6.36 15.23
CA ILE A 162 2.58 7.82 15.36
C ILE A 162 3.35 8.14 16.63
N ASN A 163 2.93 7.61 17.79
CA ASN A 163 3.54 7.89 19.08
C ASN A 163 4.85 7.10 19.32
N GLU A 164 5.15 6.11 18.47
CA GLU A 164 6.37 5.31 18.56
C GLU A 164 7.54 5.97 17.81
N THR A 165 7.25 6.96 16.95
CA THR A 165 8.23 7.65 16.14
C THR A 165 8.50 9.07 16.68
N ASN A 166 9.77 9.46 16.73
CA ASN A 166 10.16 10.81 17.11
C ASN A 166 10.42 11.66 15.85
N THR A 167 9.33 12.02 15.16
CA THR A 167 9.36 12.87 13.95
C THR A 167 8.50 14.11 14.15
N ASP A 168 8.74 15.19 13.40
CA ASP A 168 7.95 16.42 13.50
C ASP A 168 6.58 16.29 12.86
N ALA A 169 6.51 15.48 11.80
CA ALA A 169 5.26 15.16 11.11
C ALA A 169 5.13 13.65 10.85
N PHE A 170 3.89 13.19 10.64
CA PHE A 170 3.57 11.81 10.25
C PHE A 170 2.52 11.78 9.16
N VAL A 171 2.70 10.91 8.15
CA VAL A 171 1.80 10.73 7.01
C VAL A 171 1.31 9.29 6.98
N THR A 172 0.00 9.09 7.01
CA THR A 172 -0.64 7.77 7.01
C THR A 172 -2.07 7.84 6.45
N GLY A 173 -2.79 6.72 6.42
CA GLY A 173 -4.24 6.64 6.27
C GLY A 173 -4.93 6.24 7.57
N ASP A 174 -6.26 6.24 7.56
CA ASP A 174 -7.13 5.73 8.64
C ASP A 174 -6.80 6.26 10.05
N LEU A 175 -6.58 7.57 10.16
CA LEU A 175 -6.24 8.19 11.43
C LEU A 175 -7.37 8.03 12.46
N LYS A 176 -7.09 7.33 13.56
CA LYS A 176 -8.03 7.11 14.67
C LYS A 176 -8.26 8.40 15.46
N PHE A 177 -9.51 8.67 15.85
CA PHE A 177 -9.93 9.89 16.55
C PHE A 177 -9.12 10.14 17.83
N HIS A 178 -8.97 9.14 18.69
CA HIS A 178 -8.23 9.32 19.96
C HIS A 178 -6.74 9.58 19.72
N THR A 179 -6.11 8.90 18.75
CA THR A 179 -4.73 9.19 18.36
C THR A 179 -4.60 10.65 17.86
N ALA A 180 -5.58 11.13 17.09
CA ALA A 180 -5.61 12.51 16.61
C ALA A 180 -5.65 13.54 17.74
N LEU A 181 -6.35 13.26 18.83
CA LEU A 181 -6.41 14.16 20.01
C LEU A 181 -5.08 14.24 20.75
N ASP A 182 -4.38 13.13 20.88
CA ASP A 182 -3.24 12.99 21.79
C ASP A 182 -1.87 13.18 21.10
N CYS A 183 -1.83 13.18 19.76
CA CYS A 183 -0.55 13.27 19.04
C CYS A 183 0.11 14.64 19.17
N LYS A 184 1.45 14.62 19.30
CA LYS A 184 2.29 15.81 19.39
C LYS A 184 2.84 16.26 18.04
N GLN A 185 2.85 15.38 17.07
CA GLN A 185 3.32 15.62 15.70
C GLN A 185 2.23 16.29 14.86
N VAL A 186 2.60 16.89 13.75
CA VAL A 186 1.65 17.23 12.68
C VAL A 186 1.32 15.93 11.97
N VAL A 187 0.06 15.49 11.98
CA VAL A 187 -0.34 14.23 11.32
C VAL A 187 -1.22 14.52 10.12
N PHE A 188 -0.87 13.93 9.00
CA PHE A 188 -1.61 13.98 7.75
C PHE A 188 -2.25 12.62 7.49
N ASP A 189 -3.56 12.58 7.45
CA ASP A 189 -4.36 11.44 7.00
C ASP A 189 -4.67 11.65 5.51
N ILE A 190 -3.92 10.94 4.68
CA ILE A 190 -4.05 11.02 3.22
C ILE A 190 -5.03 10.00 2.64
N GLY A 191 -5.67 9.21 3.51
CA GLY A 191 -6.53 8.10 3.11
C GLY A 191 -5.78 6.80 2.87
N HIS A 192 -6.42 5.69 3.22
CA HIS A 192 -5.87 4.35 3.04
C HIS A 192 -5.58 4.06 1.56
N PHE A 193 -6.62 4.22 0.73
CA PHE A 193 -6.53 3.99 -0.71
C PHE A 193 -5.42 4.82 -1.36
N GLU A 194 -5.38 6.12 -1.08
CA GLU A 194 -4.45 7.07 -1.68
C GLU A 194 -3.00 6.78 -1.28
N SER A 195 -2.78 6.21 -0.09
CA SER A 195 -1.44 5.84 0.38
C SER A 195 -0.90 4.56 -0.24
N GLU A 196 -1.78 3.65 -0.71
CA GLU A 196 -1.43 2.31 -1.18
C GLU A 196 -1.75 2.02 -2.65
N ILE A 197 -2.43 2.90 -3.37
CA ILE A 197 -2.82 2.65 -4.77
C ILE A 197 -1.63 2.38 -5.71
N PHE A 198 -0.42 2.58 -5.24
CA PHE A 198 0.80 2.25 -5.96
C PHE A 198 1.16 0.74 -5.87
N ALA A 199 0.60 -0.02 -4.92
CA ALA A 199 0.89 -1.44 -4.71
C ALA A 199 0.66 -2.32 -5.96
N PRO A 200 -0.44 -2.17 -6.73
CA PRO A 200 -0.64 -2.93 -7.96
C PRO A 200 0.50 -2.75 -8.97
N LYS A 201 1.05 -1.53 -9.07
CA LYS A 201 2.18 -1.26 -9.95
C LYS A 201 3.47 -1.89 -9.44
N ILE A 202 3.73 -1.86 -8.14
CA ILE A 202 4.89 -2.53 -7.52
C ILE A 202 4.83 -4.02 -7.85
N LEU A 203 3.69 -4.68 -7.59
CA LEU A 203 3.49 -6.10 -7.85
C LEU A 203 3.66 -6.46 -9.34
N LYS A 204 3.15 -5.63 -10.25
CA LYS A 204 3.37 -5.80 -11.68
C LYS A 204 4.86 -5.70 -12.05
N ASP A 205 5.56 -4.70 -11.54
CA ASP A 205 6.97 -4.47 -11.83
C ASP A 205 7.84 -5.63 -11.31
N ILE A 206 7.58 -6.14 -10.09
CA ILE A 206 8.27 -7.30 -9.49
C ILE A 206 8.11 -8.56 -10.35
N THR A 207 6.89 -8.82 -10.82
CA THR A 207 6.61 -10.04 -11.59
C THR A 207 7.25 -10.02 -12.97
N GLY A 208 7.50 -8.84 -13.53
CA GLY A 208 8.11 -8.67 -14.85
C GLY A 208 7.27 -9.22 -16.01
N VAL A 209 5.95 -9.28 -15.85
CA VAL A 209 5.02 -9.89 -16.85
C VAL A 209 4.73 -8.98 -18.05
N GLY A 210 5.21 -7.75 -18.03
CA GLY A 210 5.09 -6.81 -19.16
C GLY A 210 3.64 -6.54 -19.55
N GLU A 211 3.33 -6.66 -20.84
CA GLU A 211 1.99 -6.40 -21.41
C GLU A 211 0.93 -7.45 -20.99
N LYS A 212 1.35 -8.61 -20.49
CA LYS A 212 0.43 -9.62 -19.96
C LYS A 212 -0.15 -9.22 -18.59
N GLY A 213 0.39 -8.20 -17.94
CA GLY A 213 -0.12 -7.63 -16.70
C GLY A 213 -0.95 -6.38 -16.96
N VAL A 214 -2.16 -6.34 -16.41
CA VAL A 214 -3.06 -5.19 -16.46
C VAL A 214 -3.29 -4.68 -15.05
N ILE A 215 -3.24 -3.37 -14.84
CA ILE A 215 -3.63 -2.76 -13.57
C ILE A 215 -5.14 -2.55 -13.58
N ALA A 216 -5.79 -2.88 -12.47
CA ALA A 216 -7.22 -2.70 -12.28
C ALA A 216 -7.62 -1.21 -12.27
N ASP A 217 -8.82 -0.93 -12.74
CA ASP A 217 -9.43 0.40 -12.57
C ASP A 217 -10.15 0.43 -11.21
N GLU A 218 -9.48 1.04 -10.23
CA GLU A 218 -9.96 1.19 -8.86
C GLU A 218 -10.09 2.67 -8.50
N LYS A 219 -11.01 2.95 -7.60
CA LYS A 219 -11.24 4.30 -7.07
C LYS A 219 -11.44 4.19 -5.57
N SER A 220 -11.05 5.24 -4.86
CA SER A 220 -11.37 5.41 -3.45
C SER A 220 -12.87 5.25 -3.23
N PRO A 221 -13.32 4.53 -2.17
CA PRO A 221 -14.71 4.49 -1.77
C PRO A 221 -15.20 5.83 -1.19
N PHE A 222 -14.28 6.71 -0.82
CA PHE A 222 -14.57 8.04 -0.30
C PHE A 222 -14.61 9.07 -1.44
N ILE A 223 -15.60 9.95 -1.41
CA ILE A 223 -15.86 11.02 -2.41
C ILE A 223 -15.65 12.38 -1.75
#